data_af4253b56c9479fdfe03561205e18f12
#
_entry.id   af4253b56c9479fdfe03561205e18f12
#
_cell.length_a   1.000
_cell.length_b   1.000
_cell.length_c   1.000
_cell.angle_alpha   90.00
_cell.angle_beta   90.00
_cell.angle_gamma   90.00
#
_symmetry.space_group_name_H-M   'P 1'
#
loop_
_entity.id
_entity.type
_entity.pdbx_description
1 polymer ?
#
loop_
_entity_poly.entity_id
_entity_poly.type
_entity_poly.pdbx_seq_one_letter_code
_entity_poly.pdbx_strand_id
1 'polypeptide(L)'
;MLKHILLSFVILFSFSAFMRAQDSTETNGENWKWHWEEFKDVFDWSMKRPSISLDFGLSNIKRKDLSGEFSKNNLLELKIGYTSMELSKYASNITRDKYRYFFLTNNSTNLAGGKNKPEEINTNSLKFGYSESSGYGYKLGKASTITMYYTYSLDWTRMDFKDTAYYPDDQRIFDLYDEAFRFGNSNEIGIRIQPLSMLAVGAGFERSQVFQRHLFWKWAGSSVIEAAAHGILDAFINEIMKSSPQAGPVVNVILKGALAYGIYELRTEKMNWPFKSAKPITLNNFKFGMTFMF
;
A
#
# COMPACT_ATOMS: atom_id res chain seq x y z
N MET A 1 -9.00 -15.23 -18.74
CA MET A 1 -8.78 -14.10 -17.82
C MET A 1 -7.40 -14.18 -17.12
N LEU A 2 -7.07 -15.26 -16.43
CA LEU A 2 -5.78 -15.43 -15.73
C LEU A 2 -4.55 -15.28 -16.64
N LYS A 3 -4.60 -15.79 -17.89
CA LYS A 3 -3.52 -15.66 -18.88
C LYS A 3 -3.23 -14.21 -19.30
N HIS A 4 -4.24 -13.35 -19.33
CA HIS A 4 -4.06 -11.93 -19.68
C HIS A 4 -3.49 -11.11 -18.52
N ILE A 5 -3.79 -11.49 -17.28
CA ILE A 5 -3.22 -10.88 -16.06
C ILE A 5 -1.73 -11.25 -15.95
N LEU A 6 -1.38 -12.50 -16.19
CA LEU A 6 0.02 -12.96 -16.23
C LEU A 6 0.82 -12.27 -17.37
N LEU A 7 0.20 -12.12 -18.54
CA LEU A 7 0.81 -11.44 -19.68
C LEU A 7 1.05 -9.94 -19.39
N SER A 8 0.13 -9.27 -18.70
CA SER A 8 0.28 -7.89 -18.28
C SER A 8 1.41 -7.70 -17.26
N PHE A 9 1.59 -8.68 -16.35
CA PHE A 9 2.72 -8.71 -15.43
C PHE A 9 4.06 -8.95 -16.14
N VAL A 10 4.10 -9.86 -17.12
CA VAL A 10 5.31 -10.14 -17.91
C VAL A 10 5.68 -8.92 -18.77
N ILE A 11 4.72 -8.21 -19.33
CA ILE A 11 4.96 -6.98 -20.12
C ILE A 11 5.49 -5.84 -19.22
N LEU A 12 4.98 -5.69 -18.00
CA LEU A 12 5.52 -4.75 -17.02
C LEU A 12 6.98 -5.06 -16.65
N PHE A 13 7.31 -6.34 -16.54
CA PHE A 13 8.68 -6.79 -16.28
C PHE A 13 9.64 -6.61 -17.47
N SER A 14 9.15 -6.85 -18.68
CA SER A 14 9.94 -6.69 -19.91
C SER A 14 10.32 -5.23 -20.15
N PHE A 15 9.47 -4.28 -19.74
CA PHE A 15 9.70 -2.86 -19.97
C PHE A 15 10.77 -2.28 -19.04
N SER A 16 10.91 -2.79 -17.81
CA SER A 16 12.01 -2.42 -16.93
C SER A 16 13.37 -2.92 -17.46
N ALA A 17 13.39 -4.01 -18.23
CA ALA A 17 14.56 -4.52 -18.91
C ALA A 17 14.91 -3.74 -20.20
N PHE A 18 13.91 -3.20 -20.90
CA PHE A 18 14.10 -2.48 -22.16
C PHE A 18 14.66 -1.07 -21.98
N MET A 19 14.35 -0.38 -20.88
CA MET A 19 14.93 0.93 -20.54
C MET A 19 16.44 0.86 -20.24
N ARG A 20 17.01 -0.34 -20.07
CA ARG A 20 18.44 -0.56 -19.84
C ARG A 20 19.28 -0.72 -21.09
N ALA A 21 18.66 -0.95 -22.24
CA ALA A 21 19.41 -1.25 -23.47
C ALA A 21 19.87 -0.01 -24.24
N GLN A 22 19.59 1.20 -23.76
CA GLN A 22 19.82 2.43 -24.54
C GLN A 22 20.88 3.36 -23.97
N ASP A 23 21.61 2.98 -22.90
CA ASP A 23 22.70 3.81 -22.37
C ASP A 23 24.01 3.02 -22.25
N SER A 24 24.68 2.82 -23.39
CA SER A 24 26.08 2.41 -23.45
C SER A 24 26.92 3.59 -23.90
N THR A 25 27.20 4.50 -22.99
CA THR A 25 28.37 5.37 -23.09
C THR A 25 29.16 5.24 -21.79
N GLU A 26 30.37 4.74 -21.94
CA GLU A 26 31.36 4.56 -20.90
C GLU A 26 31.61 5.84 -20.14
N THR A 27 31.37 5.83 -18.84
CA THR A 27 32.11 6.66 -17.89
C THR A 27 32.33 5.88 -16.60
N ASN A 28 33.57 5.93 -16.15
CA ASN A 28 34.22 5.25 -15.03
C ASN A 28 33.29 4.97 -13.81
N GLY A 29 33.14 3.74 -13.53
CA GLY A 29 33.24 2.93 -12.34
C GLY A 29 32.80 3.50 -11.00
N GLU A 30 31.53 3.66 -10.73
CA GLU A 30 30.96 3.28 -9.45
C GLU A 30 29.77 2.38 -9.73
N ASN A 31 29.87 1.14 -9.23
CA ASN A 31 28.91 0.08 -9.44
C ASN A 31 27.50 0.49 -8.95
N TRP A 32 26.69 1.07 -9.80
CA TRP A 32 25.24 1.02 -9.72
C TRP A 32 24.79 -0.42 -10.00
N LYS A 33 25.18 -1.34 -9.12
CA LYS A 33 24.52 -2.62 -9.01
C LYS A 33 23.12 -2.33 -8.47
N TRP A 34 22.20 -2.05 -9.37
CA TRP A 34 20.79 -2.24 -9.07
C TRP A 34 20.66 -3.63 -8.47
N HIS A 35 20.18 -3.70 -7.23
CA HIS A 35 20.10 -4.96 -6.49
C HIS A 35 19.09 -5.88 -7.19
N TRP A 36 19.55 -6.60 -8.20
CA TRP A 36 18.81 -7.74 -8.77
C TRP A 36 18.47 -8.76 -7.68
N GLU A 37 19.20 -8.78 -6.60
CA GLU A 37 18.91 -9.58 -5.41
C GLU A 37 17.57 -9.20 -4.77
N GLU A 38 17.17 -7.93 -4.75
CA GLU A 38 15.84 -7.52 -4.27
C GLU A 38 14.72 -8.01 -5.19
N PHE A 39 14.97 -8.11 -6.50
CA PHE A 39 14.01 -8.70 -7.45
C PHE A 39 13.93 -10.22 -7.36
N LYS A 40 15.00 -10.91 -7.06
CA LYS A 40 14.97 -12.36 -6.75
C LYS A 40 14.14 -12.62 -5.51
N ASP A 41 14.25 -11.79 -4.50
CA ASP A 41 13.46 -11.86 -3.27
C ASP A 41 11.95 -11.72 -3.50
N VAL A 42 11.51 -11.05 -4.58
CA VAL A 42 10.07 -10.95 -4.91
C VAL A 42 9.47 -12.32 -5.19
N PHE A 43 10.24 -13.22 -5.78
CA PHE A 43 9.80 -14.58 -6.14
C PHE A 43 10.43 -15.67 -5.27
N ASP A 44 11.25 -15.31 -4.29
CA ASP A 44 11.79 -16.28 -3.34
C ASP A 44 10.80 -16.57 -2.23
N TRP A 45 10.14 -17.71 -2.32
CA TRP A 45 9.17 -18.23 -1.37
C TRP A 45 9.82 -19.16 -0.33
N SER A 46 11.14 -19.26 -0.31
CA SER A 46 11.86 -20.36 0.34
C SER A 46 11.93 -20.28 1.87
N MET A 47 11.68 -19.15 2.51
CA MET A 47 11.85 -19.00 3.97
C MET A 47 10.71 -18.26 4.65
N LYS A 48 9.47 -18.55 4.29
CA LYS A 48 8.36 -17.71 4.73
C LYS A 48 7.35 -18.52 5.50
N ARG A 49 6.94 -17.96 6.61
CA ARG A 49 5.88 -18.52 7.44
C ARG A 49 4.54 -18.14 6.81
N PRO A 50 3.68 -19.13 6.46
CA PRO A 50 2.32 -18.84 6.06
C PRO A 50 1.61 -18.03 7.15
N SER A 51 0.79 -17.06 6.73
CA SER A 51 0.11 -16.18 7.66
C SER A 51 -1.28 -15.79 7.17
N ILE A 52 -2.18 -15.66 8.13
CA ILE A 52 -3.55 -15.19 7.93
C ILE A 52 -3.76 -14.03 8.89
N SER A 53 -4.23 -12.88 8.37
CA SER A 53 -4.63 -11.72 9.19
C SER A 53 -6.08 -11.41 9.02
N LEU A 54 -6.68 -10.94 10.09
CA LEU A 54 -8.00 -10.33 10.10
C LEU A 54 -7.89 -8.95 10.72
N ASP A 55 -8.25 -7.92 9.93
CA ASP A 55 -8.21 -6.54 10.38
C ASP A 55 -9.63 -5.95 10.35
N PHE A 56 -9.93 -5.15 11.35
CA PHE A 56 -11.12 -4.32 11.44
C PHE A 56 -10.72 -2.85 11.45
N GLY A 57 -11.55 -1.95 10.92
CA GLY A 57 -11.18 -0.54 10.90
C GLY A 57 -12.30 0.42 10.59
N LEU A 58 -11.92 1.69 10.62
CA LEU A 58 -12.76 2.84 10.28
C LEU A 58 -12.26 3.43 8.97
N SER A 59 -13.17 3.80 8.09
CA SER A 59 -12.86 4.35 6.78
C SER A 59 -13.56 5.70 6.58
N ASN A 60 -12.82 6.65 6.05
CA ASN A 60 -13.32 7.94 5.62
C ASN A 60 -13.04 8.11 4.13
N ILE A 61 -14.13 8.20 3.35
CA ILE A 61 -14.09 8.35 1.90
C ILE A 61 -14.19 9.82 1.54
N LYS A 62 -13.40 10.28 0.58
CA LYS A 62 -13.42 11.67 0.11
C LYS A 62 -13.11 11.76 -1.38
N ARG A 63 -13.63 12.81 -1.99
CA ARG A 63 -13.19 13.28 -3.29
C ARG A 63 -13.32 14.80 -3.35
N LYS A 64 -12.28 15.49 -3.82
CA LYS A 64 -12.17 16.96 -3.74
C LYS A 64 -13.14 17.76 -4.63
N ASP A 65 -13.70 17.13 -5.63
CA ASP A 65 -14.62 17.77 -6.61
C ASP A 65 -16.06 17.27 -6.50
N LEU A 66 -16.43 16.65 -5.37
CA LEU A 66 -17.80 16.30 -5.03
C LEU A 66 -18.40 17.35 -4.10
N SER A 67 -19.68 17.65 -4.32
CA SER A 67 -20.48 18.52 -3.46
C SER A 67 -21.04 17.76 -2.24
N GLY A 68 -21.24 16.44 -2.40
CA GLY A 68 -21.76 15.56 -1.36
C GLY A 68 -20.69 15.01 -0.43
N GLU A 69 -21.07 14.75 0.81
CA GLU A 69 -20.22 14.09 1.79
C GLU A 69 -20.56 12.62 1.90
N PHE A 70 -19.54 11.77 2.03
CA PHE A 70 -19.72 10.34 2.25
C PHE A 70 -19.97 10.04 3.72
N SER A 71 -20.84 9.07 3.98
CA SER A 71 -21.05 8.51 5.31
C SER A 71 -19.77 7.84 5.83
N LYS A 72 -19.65 7.77 7.14
CA LYS A 72 -18.56 7.00 7.78
C LYS A 72 -18.78 5.50 7.56
N ASN A 73 -17.74 4.82 7.19
CA ASN A 73 -17.75 3.38 6.93
C ASN A 73 -16.87 2.64 7.94
N ASN A 74 -17.23 1.40 8.22
CA ASN A 74 -16.34 0.42 8.83
C ASN A 74 -15.83 -0.55 7.78
N LEU A 75 -14.64 -1.09 7.99
CA LEU A 75 -14.04 -2.07 7.11
C LEU A 75 -13.71 -3.36 7.85
N LEU A 76 -13.77 -4.45 7.11
CA LEU A 76 -13.26 -5.76 7.49
C LEU A 76 -12.32 -6.22 6.38
N GLU A 77 -11.10 -6.62 6.74
CA GLU A 77 -10.06 -7.03 5.78
C GLU A 77 -9.48 -8.38 6.17
N LEU A 78 -9.48 -9.31 5.22
CA LEU A 78 -8.79 -10.60 5.31
C LEU A 78 -7.51 -10.52 4.49
N LYS A 79 -6.38 -10.96 5.09
CA LYS A 79 -5.08 -11.05 4.42
C LYS A 79 -4.57 -12.48 4.49
N ILE A 80 -4.06 -12.98 3.38
CA ILE A 80 -3.43 -14.31 3.28
C ILE A 80 -2.10 -14.16 2.57
N GLY A 81 -1.03 -14.64 3.20
CA GLY A 81 0.30 -14.47 2.63
C GLY A 81 1.41 -15.12 3.43
N TYR A 82 2.58 -14.52 3.33
CA TYR A 82 3.80 -15.05 3.94
C TYR A 82 4.58 -13.95 4.63
N THR A 83 4.99 -14.23 5.86
CA THR A 83 5.89 -13.35 6.63
C THR A 83 7.29 -13.93 6.68
N SER A 84 8.28 -13.06 6.71
CA SER A 84 9.64 -13.40 7.08
C SER A 84 10.19 -12.36 8.04
N MET A 85 10.91 -12.81 9.05
CA MET A 85 11.57 -11.95 10.02
C MET A 85 13.01 -12.40 10.19
N GLU A 86 13.93 -11.50 9.99
CA GLU A 86 15.38 -11.74 10.05
C GLU A 86 16.03 -10.76 11.03
N LEU A 87 17.15 -11.12 11.61
CA LEU A 87 17.97 -10.16 12.34
C LEU A 87 18.62 -9.18 11.37
N SER A 88 18.64 -7.92 11.74
CA SER A 88 19.34 -6.91 10.97
C SER A 88 20.85 -7.20 11.00
N LYS A 89 21.51 -7.03 9.84
CA LYS A 89 22.96 -7.12 9.73
C LYS A 89 23.71 -6.03 10.51
N TYR A 90 23.00 -4.99 10.96
CA TYR A 90 23.60 -3.83 11.64
C TYR A 90 23.55 -3.93 13.18
N ALA A 91 22.59 -4.67 13.75
CA ALA A 91 22.48 -4.87 15.18
C ALA A 91 21.65 -6.11 15.52
N SER A 92 22.07 -6.88 16.49
CA SER A 92 21.44 -8.16 16.88
C SER A 92 20.09 -8.02 17.58
N ASN A 93 19.76 -6.83 18.06
CA ASN A 93 18.47 -6.50 18.68
C ASN A 93 17.49 -5.81 17.74
N ILE A 94 17.88 -5.58 16.48
CA ILE A 94 17.03 -5.05 15.42
C ILE A 94 16.62 -6.18 14.50
N THR A 95 15.34 -6.23 14.14
CA THR A 95 14.78 -7.18 13.18
C THR A 95 14.37 -6.45 11.90
N ARG A 96 14.48 -7.12 10.77
CA ARG A 96 13.88 -6.74 9.50
C ARG A 96 12.69 -7.65 9.25
N ASP A 97 11.53 -7.09 9.03
CA ASP A 97 10.28 -7.79 8.78
C ASP A 97 9.81 -7.54 7.33
N LYS A 98 9.36 -8.60 6.67
CA LYS A 98 8.70 -8.55 5.36
C LYS A 98 7.42 -9.35 5.43
N TYR A 99 6.33 -8.79 4.88
CA TYR A 99 5.03 -9.48 4.77
C TYR A 99 4.46 -9.24 3.37
N ARG A 100 4.23 -10.30 2.62
CA ARG A 100 3.61 -10.26 1.30
C ARG A 100 2.30 -11.01 1.37
N TYR A 101 1.22 -10.37 0.89
CA TYR A 101 -0.10 -10.94 1.04
C TYR A 101 -1.06 -10.49 -0.06
N PHE A 102 -2.01 -11.35 -0.35
CA PHE A 102 -3.25 -10.97 -1.01
C PHE A 102 -4.28 -10.57 0.05
N PHE A 103 -5.10 -9.61 -0.26
CA PHE A 103 -6.12 -9.15 0.67
C PHE A 103 -7.48 -8.97 -0.02
N LEU A 104 -8.52 -9.08 0.79
CA LEU A 104 -9.90 -8.80 0.45
C LEU A 104 -10.48 -7.92 1.55
N THR A 105 -10.96 -6.72 1.18
CA THR A 105 -11.56 -5.76 2.11
C THR A 105 -13.01 -5.52 1.72
N ASN A 106 -13.90 -5.66 2.68
CA ASN A 106 -15.27 -5.16 2.62
C ASN A 106 -15.36 -3.88 3.46
N ASN A 107 -15.76 -2.79 2.82
CA ASN A 107 -15.94 -1.49 3.46
C ASN A 107 -17.40 -1.06 3.26
N SER A 108 -18.12 -0.84 4.34
CA SER A 108 -19.56 -0.62 4.27
C SER A 108 -20.06 0.32 5.37
N THR A 109 -20.97 1.18 5.00
CA THR A 109 -21.74 1.99 5.92
C THR A 109 -22.60 1.12 6.85
N ASN A 110 -23.12 -0.01 6.36
CA ASN A 110 -23.93 -0.92 7.17
C ASN A 110 -23.14 -1.56 8.34
N LEU A 111 -21.85 -1.77 8.19
CA LEU A 111 -20.99 -2.27 9.25
C LEU A 111 -20.80 -1.24 10.38
N ALA A 112 -21.04 0.03 10.11
CA ALA A 112 -20.88 1.10 11.10
C ALA A 112 -21.98 1.12 12.16
N GLY A 113 -23.15 0.52 11.89
CA GLY A 113 -24.26 0.43 12.84
C GLY A 113 -24.86 1.79 13.25
N GLY A 114 -24.39 2.88 12.65
CA GLY A 114 -24.83 4.24 12.92
C GLY A 114 -26.06 4.63 12.10
N LYS A 115 -26.82 5.60 12.60
CA LYS A 115 -27.84 6.29 11.79
C LYS A 115 -27.10 7.28 10.87
N ASN A 116 -27.11 7.01 9.58
CA ASN A 116 -26.59 7.95 8.58
C ASN A 116 -27.53 9.16 8.47
N LYS A 117 -26.98 10.31 8.19
CA LYS A 117 -27.80 11.47 7.84
C LYS A 117 -28.38 11.26 6.44
N PRO A 118 -29.61 11.69 6.18
CA PRO A 118 -30.25 11.53 4.87
C PRO A 118 -29.45 12.16 3.72
N GLU A 119 -28.65 13.19 4.01
CA GLU A 119 -27.87 13.95 3.05
C GLU A 119 -26.47 13.31 2.78
N GLU A 120 -26.08 12.28 3.52
CA GLU A 120 -24.79 11.62 3.34
C GLU A 120 -24.89 10.50 2.29
N ILE A 121 -23.89 10.41 1.42
CA ILE A 121 -23.79 9.37 0.39
C ILE A 121 -23.37 8.06 1.05
N ASN A 122 -24.28 7.11 1.06
CA ASN A 122 -23.99 5.76 1.56
C ASN A 122 -23.19 4.98 0.53
N THR A 123 -22.12 4.33 0.98
CA THR A 123 -21.19 3.65 0.09
C THR A 123 -20.85 2.28 0.62
N ASN A 124 -20.94 1.27 -0.24
CA ASN A 124 -20.34 -0.03 -0.02
C ASN A 124 -19.19 -0.23 -0.99
N SER A 125 -18.11 -0.82 -0.55
CA SER A 125 -17.02 -1.15 -1.47
C SER A 125 -16.40 -2.51 -1.16
N LEU A 126 -16.03 -3.20 -2.23
CA LEU A 126 -15.25 -4.43 -2.20
C LEU A 126 -13.90 -4.14 -2.84
N LYS A 127 -12.83 -4.30 -2.09
CA LYS A 127 -11.46 -4.07 -2.54
C LYS A 127 -10.66 -5.36 -2.40
N PHE A 128 -9.89 -5.70 -3.42
CA PHE A 128 -8.91 -6.78 -3.35
C PHE A 128 -7.62 -6.38 -4.02
N GLY A 129 -6.52 -6.99 -3.62
CA GLY A 129 -5.24 -6.64 -4.19
C GLY A 129 -4.08 -7.46 -3.63
N TYR A 130 -2.89 -7.00 -3.98
CA TYR A 130 -1.63 -7.52 -3.51
C TYR A 130 -0.84 -6.43 -2.79
N SER A 131 -0.21 -6.80 -1.69
CA SER A 131 0.55 -5.89 -0.84
C SER A 131 1.93 -6.45 -0.52
N GLU A 132 2.88 -5.53 -0.45
CA GLU A 132 4.20 -5.77 0.10
C GLU A 132 4.45 -4.81 1.27
N SER A 133 4.65 -5.39 2.44
CA SER A 133 4.95 -4.68 3.68
C SER A 133 6.40 -4.95 4.06
N SER A 134 7.12 -3.90 4.45
CA SER A 134 8.48 -3.99 4.95
C SER A 134 8.67 -3.08 6.15
N GLY A 135 9.49 -3.51 7.09
CA GLY A 135 9.72 -2.72 8.28
C GLY A 135 10.95 -3.17 9.07
N TYR A 136 11.24 -2.39 10.06
CA TYR A 136 12.25 -2.74 11.07
C TYR A 136 11.61 -2.71 12.45
N GLY A 137 12.12 -3.57 13.33
CA GLY A 137 11.59 -3.71 14.68
C GLY A 137 12.66 -3.91 15.72
N TYR A 138 12.23 -3.79 16.96
CA TYR A 138 13.07 -4.07 18.13
C TYR A 138 12.70 -5.44 18.70
N LYS A 139 13.71 -6.26 18.95
CA LYS A 139 13.57 -7.50 19.66
C LYS A 139 13.41 -7.22 21.15
N LEU A 140 12.26 -7.56 21.71
CA LEU A 140 11.95 -7.35 23.13
C LEU A 140 12.27 -8.57 23.99
N GLY A 141 12.41 -9.75 23.38
CA GLY A 141 12.67 -11.01 24.06
C GLY A 141 13.05 -12.12 23.08
N LYS A 142 12.97 -13.38 23.50
CA LYS A 142 13.30 -14.52 22.64
C LYS A 142 12.37 -14.64 21.42
N ALA A 143 11.07 -14.37 21.62
CA ALA A 143 10.03 -14.50 20.59
C ALA A 143 9.21 -13.22 20.39
N SER A 144 9.47 -12.16 21.16
CA SER A 144 8.67 -10.93 21.16
C SER A 144 9.38 -9.82 20.39
N THR A 145 8.66 -9.15 19.52
CA THR A 145 9.15 -8.00 18.73
C THR A 145 8.11 -6.90 18.66
N ILE A 146 8.58 -5.67 18.47
CA ILE A 146 7.76 -4.53 18.04
C ILE A 146 8.32 -4.04 16.72
N THR A 147 7.51 -4.07 15.67
CA THR A 147 7.90 -3.71 14.30
C THR A 147 7.13 -2.48 13.84
N MET A 148 7.82 -1.52 13.27
CA MET A 148 7.26 -0.40 12.55
C MET A 148 7.39 -0.69 11.07
N TYR A 149 6.27 -0.60 10.33
CA TYR A 149 6.22 -1.03 8.95
C TYR A 149 5.61 0.02 8.02
N TYR A 150 5.98 -0.10 6.77
CA TYR A 150 5.38 0.57 5.63
C TYR A 150 4.93 -0.48 4.63
N THR A 151 3.73 -0.30 4.07
CA THR A 151 3.15 -1.20 3.07
C THR A 151 2.80 -0.41 1.83
N TYR A 152 3.07 -0.99 0.67
CA TYR A 152 2.57 -0.55 -0.63
C TYR A 152 1.66 -1.61 -1.20
N SER A 153 0.53 -1.19 -1.80
CA SER A 153 -0.46 -2.10 -2.37
C SER A 153 -0.90 -1.65 -3.75
N LEU A 154 -1.16 -2.63 -4.61
CA LEU A 154 -1.91 -2.48 -5.85
C LEU A 154 -3.26 -3.13 -5.64
N ASP A 155 -4.33 -2.41 -5.94
CA ASP A 155 -5.66 -2.88 -5.64
C ASP A 155 -6.69 -2.59 -6.74
N TRP A 156 -7.79 -3.29 -6.66
CA TRP A 156 -8.98 -3.07 -7.47
C TRP A 156 -10.17 -2.93 -6.53
N THR A 157 -10.86 -1.81 -6.64
CA THR A 157 -11.99 -1.46 -5.79
C THR A 157 -13.24 -1.32 -6.63
N ARG A 158 -14.30 -2.03 -6.28
CA ARG A 158 -15.66 -1.80 -6.74
C ARG A 158 -16.39 -1.01 -5.68
N MET A 159 -17.12 0.01 -6.09
CA MET A 159 -17.91 0.87 -5.22
C MET A 159 -19.36 0.87 -5.68
N ASP A 160 -20.28 0.80 -4.73
CA ASP A 160 -21.71 0.91 -4.94
C ASP A 160 -22.19 2.13 -4.13
N PHE A 161 -22.82 3.09 -4.81
CA PHE A 161 -23.31 4.32 -4.18
C PHE A 161 -24.81 4.27 -4.01
N LYS A 162 -25.29 4.79 -2.87
CA LYS A 162 -26.70 4.92 -2.56
C LYS A 162 -26.98 6.35 -2.12
N ASP A 163 -28.23 6.75 -2.28
CA ASP A 163 -28.73 8.07 -1.85
C ASP A 163 -28.07 9.24 -2.62
N THR A 164 -27.64 8.99 -3.86
CA THR A 164 -27.00 10.00 -4.73
C THR A 164 -27.95 11.04 -5.30
N ALA A 165 -29.26 10.82 -5.18
CA ALA A 165 -30.31 11.70 -5.75
C ALA A 165 -30.27 13.15 -5.21
N TYR A 166 -29.65 13.37 -4.05
CA TYR A 166 -29.45 14.70 -3.46
C TYR A 166 -28.37 15.52 -4.19
N TYR A 167 -27.55 14.87 -5.05
CA TYR A 167 -26.39 15.47 -5.69
C TYR A 167 -26.41 15.22 -7.21
N PRO A 168 -27.40 15.80 -7.94
CA PRO A 168 -27.54 15.51 -9.38
C PRO A 168 -26.33 15.96 -10.21
N ASP A 169 -25.63 17.00 -9.81
CA ASP A 169 -24.43 17.50 -10.49
C ASP A 169 -23.24 16.54 -10.37
N ASP A 170 -23.23 15.71 -9.32
CA ASP A 170 -22.18 14.73 -9.06
C ASP A 170 -22.48 13.35 -9.68
N GLN A 171 -23.69 13.13 -10.21
CA GLN A 171 -24.13 11.82 -10.74
C GLN A 171 -23.16 11.27 -11.79
N ARG A 172 -22.67 12.12 -12.67
CA ARG A 172 -21.66 11.71 -13.67
C ARG A 172 -20.38 11.14 -13.06
N ILE A 173 -20.03 11.58 -11.86
CA ILE A 173 -18.84 11.08 -11.15
C ILE A 173 -19.13 9.72 -10.55
N PHE A 174 -20.32 9.55 -9.95
CA PHE A 174 -20.74 8.25 -9.39
C PHE A 174 -20.78 7.18 -10.48
N ASP A 175 -21.40 7.48 -11.63
CA ASP A 175 -21.49 6.56 -12.78
C ASP A 175 -20.13 6.07 -13.28
N LEU A 176 -19.05 6.83 -13.06
CA LEU A 176 -17.70 6.42 -13.45
C LEU A 176 -17.10 5.35 -12.54
N TYR A 177 -17.60 5.19 -11.33
CA TYR A 177 -17.07 4.22 -10.35
C TYR A 177 -18.05 3.11 -10.05
N ASP A 178 -19.35 3.36 -10.21
CA ASP A 178 -20.41 2.47 -9.82
C ASP A 178 -20.29 1.13 -10.53
N GLU A 179 -20.52 0.07 -9.78
CA GLU A 179 -20.50 -1.34 -10.20
C GLU A 179 -19.27 -1.82 -10.97
N ALA A 180 -18.24 -1.02 -11.14
CA ALA A 180 -17.01 -1.37 -11.86
C ALA A 180 -15.80 -1.48 -10.94
N PHE A 181 -15.00 -2.54 -11.13
CA PHE A 181 -13.69 -2.60 -10.48
C PHE A 181 -12.74 -1.56 -11.07
N ARG A 182 -12.32 -0.62 -10.26
CA ARG A 182 -11.37 0.43 -10.58
C ARG A 182 -10.02 0.12 -9.99
N PHE A 183 -8.98 0.28 -10.78
CA PHE A 183 -7.61 0.16 -10.32
C PHE A 183 -7.27 1.27 -9.33
N GLY A 184 -6.44 0.95 -8.36
CA GLY A 184 -5.97 1.86 -7.34
C GLY A 184 -4.62 1.47 -6.79
N ASN A 185 -4.14 2.28 -5.89
CA ASN A 185 -2.99 1.96 -5.05
C ASN A 185 -3.21 2.49 -3.65
N SER A 186 -2.61 1.83 -2.69
CA SER A 186 -2.65 2.26 -1.29
C SER A 186 -1.30 2.14 -0.61
N ASN A 187 -1.11 3.00 0.40
CA ASN A 187 0.05 3.00 1.27
C ASN A 187 -0.43 2.94 2.72
N GLU A 188 0.19 2.07 3.51
CA GLU A 188 -0.11 1.93 4.94
C GLU A 188 1.17 2.08 5.75
N ILE A 189 1.09 2.83 6.85
CA ILE A 189 2.10 2.84 7.90
C ILE A 189 1.49 2.29 9.17
N GLY A 190 2.27 1.55 9.94
CA GLY A 190 1.73 0.98 11.16
C GLY A 190 2.79 0.41 12.09
N ILE A 191 2.27 -0.12 13.20
CA ILE A 191 3.03 -0.80 14.22
C ILE A 191 2.43 -2.19 14.41
N ARG A 192 3.29 -3.20 14.51
CA ARG A 192 2.93 -4.58 14.81
C ARG A 192 3.72 -5.05 16.02
N ILE A 193 3.01 -5.58 17.00
CA ILE A 193 3.58 -6.19 18.20
C ILE A 193 3.37 -7.70 18.06
N GLN A 194 4.44 -8.45 18.11
CA GLN A 194 4.42 -9.91 18.11
C GLN A 194 4.79 -10.41 19.52
N PRO A 195 3.81 -10.70 20.38
CA PRO A 195 4.08 -11.22 21.73
C PRO A 195 4.54 -12.68 21.71
N LEU A 196 4.07 -13.46 20.74
CA LEU A 196 4.36 -14.89 20.58
C LEU A 196 4.83 -15.16 19.15
N SER A 197 5.59 -16.22 18.95
CA SER A 197 6.09 -16.57 17.61
C SER A 197 4.97 -16.75 16.57
N MET A 198 3.78 -17.17 16.98
CA MET A 198 2.65 -17.48 16.10
C MET A 198 1.58 -16.37 16.03
N LEU A 199 1.66 -15.34 16.88
CA LEU A 199 0.63 -14.31 16.97
C LEU A 199 1.24 -12.92 16.98
N ALA A 200 0.71 -12.05 16.12
CA ALA A 200 0.97 -10.63 16.15
C ALA A 200 -0.34 -9.83 16.18
N VAL A 201 -0.32 -8.68 16.82
CA VAL A 201 -1.39 -7.68 16.81
C VAL A 201 -0.83 -6.39 16.26
N GLY A 202 -1.62 -5.65 15.50
CA GLY A 202 -1.15 -4.44 14.86
C GLY A 202 -2.20 -3.36 14.72
N ALA A 203 -1.72 -2.15 14.51
CA ALA A 203 -2.53 -1.01 14.11
C ALA A 203 -1.84 -0.28 12.96
N GLY A 204 -2.62 0.18 11.98
CA GLY A 204 -2.12 0.86 10.81
C GLY A 204 -3.05 1.95 10.31
N PHE A 205 -2.45 2.90 9.62
CA PHE A 205 -3.16 3.94 8.90
C PHE A 205 -2.87 3.81 7.41
N GLU A 206 -3.91 3.48 6.65
CA GLU A 206 -3.86 3.30 5.20
C GLU A 206 -4.46 4.51 4.49
N ARG A 207 -3.81 4.94 3.42
CA ARG A 207 -4.34 5.87 2.43
C ARG A 207 -4.43 5.18 1.08
N SER A 208 -5.64 5.08 0.57
CA SER A 208 -5.95 4.43 -0.69
C SER A 208 -6.50 5.43 -1.69
N GLN A 209 -6.20 5.23 -2.97
CA GLN A 209 -6.67 6.05 -4.08
C GLN A 209 -7.27 5.14 -5.14
N VAL A 210 -8.54 5.36 -5.45
CA VAL A 210 -9.28 4.63 -6.49
C VAL A 210 -9.32 5.50 -7.73
N PHE A 211 -8.73 5.01 -8.81
CA PHE A 211 -8.61 5.77 -10.06
C PHE A 211 -9.87 5.68 -10.89
N GLN A 212 -10.36 6.80 -11.34
CA GLN A 212 -11.54 6.91 -12.20
C GLN A 212 -11.42 6.05 -13.47
N ARG A 213 -10.20 5.95 -14.02
CA ARG A 213 -9.86 5.10 -15.19
C ARG A 213 -8.38 4.75 -15.16
N HIS A 214 -8.04 3.59 -15.67
CA HIS A 214 -6.65 3.17 -15.76
C HIS A 214 -5.98 3.82 -16.99
N LEU A 215 -5.05 4.75 -16.72
CA LEU A 215 -4.21 5.40 -17.74
C LEU A 215 -2.80 4.81 -17.62
N PHE A 216 -2.60 3.62 -18.16
CA PHE A 216 -1.40 2.81 -17.95
C PHE A 216 -0.08 3.59 -18.04
N TRP A 217 0.17 4.30 -19.14
CA TRP A 217 1.44 5.00 -19.34
C TRP A 217 1.66 6.14 -18.34
N LYS A 218 0.61 6.87 -17.99
CA LYS A 218 0.70 7.94 -16.99
C LYS A 218 0.91 7.36 -15.60
N TRP A 219 0.22 6.26 -15.29
CA TRP A 219 0.41 5.55 -14.04
C TRP A 219 1.82 4.96 -13.95
N ALA A 220 2.31 4.29 -14.99
CA ALA A 220 3.66 3.72 -15.02
C ALA A 220 4.73 4.81 -14.83
N GLY A 221 4.64 5.93 -15.54
CA GLY A 221 5.56 7.06 -15.36
C GLY A 221 5.51 7.64 -13.95
N SER A 222 4.31 7.80 -13.37
CA SER A 222 4.13 8.24 -11.98
C SER A 222 4.76 7.25 -10.98
N SER A 223 4.61 5.94 -11.22
CA SER A 223 5.16 4.88 -10.37
C SER A 223 6.68 4.79 -10.45
N VAL A 224 7.28 5.06 -11.62
CA VAL A 224 8.75 5.13 -11.75
C VAL A 224 9.31 6.29 -10.93
N ILE A 225 8.66 7.46 -10.94
CA ILE A 225 9.09 8.60 -10.12
C ILE A 225 8.99 8.25 -8.62
N GLU A 226 7.90 7.63 -8.21
CA GLU A 226 7.71 7.17 -6.82
C GLU A 226 8.77 6.15 -6.42
N ALA A 227 9.02 5.15 -7.27
CA ALA A 227 10.04 4.12 -7.03
C ALA A 227 11.46 4.72 -6.92
N ALA A 228 11.80 5.69 -7.77
CA ALA A 228 13.08 6.40 -7.68
C ALA A 228 13.21 7.17 -6.36
N ALA A 229 12.15 7.87 -5.93
CA ALA A 229 12.15 8.58 -4.65
C ALA A 229 12.31 7.61 -3.46
N HIS A 230 11.62 6.46 -3.48
CA HIS A 230 11.80 5.40 -2.49
C HIS A 230 13.22 4.82 -2.50
N GLY A 231 13.83 4.61 -3.66
CA GLY A 231 15.20 4.10 -3.79
C GLY A 231 16.23 5.05 -3.16
N ILE A 232 16.11 6.36 -3.40
CA ILE A 232 16.96 7.39 -2.76
C ILE A 232 16.77 7.35 -1.25
N LEU A 233 15.52 7.27 -0.80
CA LEU A 233 15.19 7.24 0.61
C LEU A 233 15.73 5.98 1.30
N ASP A 234 15.64 4.83 0.65
CA ASP A 234 16.17 3.56 1.17
C ASP A 234 17.70 3.59 1.30
N ALA A 235 18.39 4.21 0.35
CA ALA A 235 19.85 4.43 0.48
C ALA A 235 20.18 5.29 1.70
N PHE A 236 19.46 6.37 1.93
CA PHE A 236 19.63 7.24 3.10
C PHE A 236 19.33 6.50 4.42
N ILE A 237 18.23 5.75 4.48
CA ILE A 237 17.85 4.94 5.65
C ILE A 237 18.93 3.89 5.95
N ASN A 238 19.52 3.27 4.92
CA ASN A 238 20.60 2.32 5.10
C ASN A 238 21.84 2.94 5.75
N GLU A 239 22.20 4.19 5.42
CA GLU A 239 23.31 4.88 6.10
C GLU A 239 22.99 5.16 7.58
N ILE A 240 21.75 5.52 7.89
CA ILE A 240 21.31 5.66 9.29
C ILE A 240 21.37 4.32 10.02
N MET A 241 20.94 3.23 9.37
CA MET A 241 21.01 1.89 9.95
C MET A 241 22.45 1.43 10.23
N LYS A 242 23.44 1.89 9.44
CA LYS A 242 24.86 1.62 9.68
C LYS A 242 25.40 2.43 10.86
N SER A 243 25.10 3.74 10.92
CA SER A 243 25.64 4.67 11.89
C SER A 243 24.91 4.64 13.23
N SER A 244 23.60 4.47 13.21
CA SER A 244 22.70 4.51 14.39
C SER A 244 21.58 3.48 14.28
N PRO A 245 21.87 2.16 14.37
CA PRO A 245 20.90 1.10 14.15
C PRO A 245 19.63 1.24 15.01
N GLN A 246 19.77 1.76 16.22
CA GLN A 246 18.67 1.94 17.17
C GLN A 246 17.65 3.00 16.70
N ALA A 247 18.07 4.02 15.96
CA ALA A 247 17.18 5.02 15.39
C ALA A 247 16.47 4.50 14.11
N GLY A 248 17.06 3.53 13.45
CA GLY A 248 16.65 3.03 12.15
C GLY A 248 15.18 2.69 12.00
N PRO A 249 14.56 1.87 12.88
CA PRO A 249 13.15 1.51 12.78
C PRO A 249 12.21 2.72 12.77
N VAL A 250 12.45 3.68 13.66
CA VAL A 250 11.63 4.90 13.78
C VAL A 250 11.83 5.80 12.56
N VAL A 251 13.08 6.04 12.18
CA VAL A 251 13.41 6.88 11.03
C VAL A 251 12.85 6.29 9.73
N ASN A 252 12.95 4.97 9.55
CA ASN A 252 12.41 4.29 8.37
C ASN A 252 10.91 4.55 8.20
N VAL A 253 10.10 4.33 9.25
CA VAL A 253 8.64 4.51 9.14
C VAL A 253 8.25 5.97 8.99
N ILE A 254 8.93 6.89 9.66
CA ILE A 254 8.66 8.33 9.55
C ILE A 254 8.96 8.83 8.13
N LEU A 255 10.13 8.51 7.60
CA LEU A 255 10.54 9.02 6.28
C LEU A 255 9.73 8.38 5.15
N LYS A 256 9.48 7.07 5.19
CA LYS A 256 8.61 6.40 4.20
C LYS A 256 7.17 6.90 4.30
N GLY A 257 6.66 7.09 5.51
CA GLY A 257 5.34 7.66 5.72
C GLY A 257 5.20 9.09 5.22
N ALA A 258 6.22 9.94 5.44
CA ALA A 258 6.24 11.31 4.95
C ALA A 258 6.28 11.37 3.42
N LEU A 259 7.12 10.55 2.77
CA LEU A 259 7.17 10.45 1.31
C LEU A 259 5.83 9.97 0.73
N ALA A 260 5.28 8.89 1.29
CA ALA A 260 3.98 8.36 0.88
C ALA A 260 2.85 9.39 1.05
N TYR A 261 2.87 10.14 2.14
CA TYR A 261 1.93 11.24 2.35
C TYR A 261 2.07 12.34 1.31
N GLY A 262 3.29 12.77 1.03
CA GLY A 262 3.55 13.80 0.01
C GLY A 262 3.03 13.37 -1.37
N ILE A 263 3.34 12.14 -1.79
CA ILE A 263 2.86 11.58 -3.07
C ILE A 263 1.33 11.45 -3.07
N TYR A 264 0.74 10.98 -1.97
CA TYR A 264 -0.71 10.90 -1.83
C TYR A 264 -1.37 12.27 -2.01
N GLU A 265 -0.88 13.33 -1.37
CA GLU A 265 -1.44 14.68 -1.51
C GLU A 265 -1.33 15.20 -2.96
N LEU A 266 -0.19 14.99 -3.61
CA LEU A 266 -0.01 15.36 -5.01
C LEU A 266 -0.99 14.62 -5.94
N ARG A 267 -1.26 13.34 -5.65
CA ARG A 267 -2.20 12.51 -6.41
C ARG A 267 -3.67 12.78 -6.11
N THR A 268 -4.01 13.41 -4.98
CA THR A 268 -5.41 13.84 -4.72
C THR A 268 -5.90 14.86 -5.73
N GLU A 269 -5.01 15.64 -6.33
CA GLU A 269 -5.34 16.59 -7.40
C GLU A 269 -5.24 15.97 -8.80
N LYS A 270 -4.29 15.05 -8.98
CA LYS A 270 -4.01 14.39 -10.26
C LYS A 270 -3.63 12.94 -10.01
N MET A 271 -4.55 12.00 -10.18
CA MET A 271 -4.34 10.58 -9.84
C MET A 271 -3.03 9.96 -10.38
N ASN A 272 -2.47 10.51 -11.46
CA ASN A 272 -1.19 10.09 -12.04
C ASN A 272 -0.17 11.24 -12.02
N TRP A 273 -0.05 11.96 -10.90
CA TRP A 273 0.94 13.03 -10.79
C TRP A 273 2.33 12.54 -11.21
N PRO A 274 3.12 13.35 -11.95
CA PRO A 274 2.89 14.76 -12.34
C PRO A 274 2.01 14.93 -13.59
N PHE A 275 1.57 13.88 -14.24
CA PHE A 275 0.82 13.93 -15.48
C PHE A 275 -0.61 14.46 -15.29
N LYS A 276 -1.12 15.20 -16.26
CA LYS A 276 -2.50 15.68 -16.25
C LYS A 276 -3.48 14.51 -16.25
N SER A 277 -4.30 14.42 -15.20
CA SER A 277 -5.27 13.35 -14.98
C SER A 277 -6.40 13.82 -14.06
N ALA A 278 -7.47 13.04 -13.96
CA ALA A 278 -8.60 13.32 -13.09
C ALA A 278 -8.23 13.16 -11.61
N LYS A 279 -9.09 13.66 -10.72
CA LYS A 279 -9.01 13.45 -9.28
C LYS A 279 -9.52 12.04 -8.93
N PRO A 280 -8.85 11.31 -8.04
CA PRO A 280 -9.32 9.99 -7.58
C PRO A 280 -10.37 10.12 -6.47
N ILE A 281 -11.07 9.03 -6.17
CA ILE A 281 -11.68 8.84 -4.86
C ILE A 281 -10.59 8.38 -3.91
N THR A 282 -10.58 8.92 -2.69
CA THR A 282 -9.59 8.61 -1.65
C THR A 282 -10.28 7.99 -0.45
N LEU A 283 -9.64 6.96 0.12
CA LEU A 283 -10.06 6.32 1.36
C LEU A 283 -8.94 6.45 2.39
N ASN A 284 -9.28 6.98 3.56
CA ASN A 284 -8.38 7.04 4.70
C ASN A 284 -8.89 6.05 5.75
N ASN A 285 -8.13 4.99 5.97
CA ASN A 285 -8.53 3.87 6.79
C ASN A 285 -7.62 3.77 8.02
N PHE A 286 -8.24 3.65 9.19
CA PHE A 286 -7.55 3.28 10.41
C PHE A 286 -7.90 1.83 10.74
N LYS A 287 -6.90 0.95 10.84
CA LYS A 287 -7.06 -0.50 10.95
C LYS A 287 -6.40 -1.04 12.21
N PHE A 288 -7.03 -2.04 12.81
CA PHE A 288 -6.44 -2.89 13.84
C PHE A 288 -6.61 -4.34 13.43
N GLY A 289 -5.65 -5.17 13.71
CA GLY A 289 -5.77 -6.56 13.33
C GLY A 289 -4.90 -7.51 14.11
N MET A 290 -5.19 -8.78 13.86
CA MET A 290 -4.42 -9.92 14.38
C MET A 290 -3.90 -10.73 13.20
N THR A 291 -2.64 -11.16 13.31
CA THR A 291 -1.98 -12.03 12.34
C THR A 291 -1.56 -13.31 13.01
N PHE A 292 -2.01 -14.44 12.46
CA PHE A 292 -1.55 -15.77 12.82
C PHE A 292 -0.48 -16.22 11.81
N MET A 293 0.62 -16.75 12.34
CA MET A 293 1.79 -17.20 11.58
C MET A 293 2.07 -18.65 11.91
N PHE A 294 2.20 -19.49 10.89
CA PHE A 294 2.34 -20.94 10.99
C PHE A 294 3.75 -21.42 10.69
#